data_c27e1f04788b7c07a04fcc6417294069
#
_entry.id   c27e1f04788b7c07a04fcc6417294069
#
_cell.length_a   1.000
_cell.length_b   1.000
_cell.length_c   1.000
_cell.angle_alpha   90.00
_cell.angle_beta   90.00
_cell.angle_gamma   90.00
#
_symmetry.space_group_name_H-M   'P 1'
#
loop_
_entity.id
_entity.type
_entity.pdbx_description
1 polymer ?
#
loop_
_entity_poly.entity_id
_entity_poly.type
_entity_poly.pdbx_seq_one_letter_code
_entity_poly.pdbx_strand_id
1 'polypeptide(L)'
;MKFITLAMERQPSLNCGQRGAALLVFMLLLTMSVAAFLLTGMSQFSRQLASPFHNSAVLAEAKTALIAYSRLSDPDLSSQTGLNYRYLPCPDQDGDGLAESPCGSSSAEGWLPWMSLGLPPLRDASGSCLRYAVSAAYKLGASGPPLITALPGGDFTLNNADGIISGGVVAVLFAPGESVAGQSRGFAMNTATECGSTVILSDKNLASNYLDTLAGVDNAALPNFITAPTVLDMSTSFNDNLTAILSSEL
;
A
#
# COMPACT_ATOMS: atom_id res chain seq x y z
N MET A 1 61.13 65.15 40.05
CA MET A 1 59.82 64.91 39.53
C MET A 1 59.95 64.72 38.00
N LYS A 2 59.89 63.46 37.53
CA LYS A 2 59.92 63.11 36.05
C LYS A 2 58.52 62.83 35.61
N PHE A 3 57.99 63.67 34.71
CA PHE A 3 56.74 63.41 34.06
C PHE A 3 56.94 62.41 32.89
N ILE A 4 56.27 61.28 32.94
CA ILE A 4 56.24 60.29 31.88
C ILE A 4 55.04 60.66 31.00
N THR A 5 55.31 61.09 29.74
CA THR A 5 54.31 61.33 28.75
C THR A 5 53.98 60.02 28.09
N LEU A 6 52.75 59.53 28.24
CA LEU A 6 52.21 58.34 27.55
C LEU A 6 51.84 58.75 26.15
N ALA A 7 52.55 58.23 25.17
CA ALA A 7 52.18 58.33 23.75
C ALA A 7 50.99 57.41 23.45
N MET A 8 49.91 58.00 23.04
CA MET A 8 48.68 57.30 22.63
C MET A 8 48.84 56.88 21.14
N GLU A 9 49.14 55.60 20.96
CA GLU A 9 49.31 55.02 19.64
C GLU A 9 47.93 54.84 19.00
N ARG A 10 47.68 55.57 17.90
CA ARG A 10 46.49 55.45 17.08
C ARG A 10 46.58 54.16 16.30
N GLN A 11 45.67 53.19 16.58
CA GLN A 11 45.45 52.06 15.70
C GLN A 11 44.86 52.51 14.35
N PRO A 12 45.38 52.03 13.21
CA PRO A 12 44.79 52.30 11.91
C PRO A 12 43.45 51.57 11.77
N SER A 13 42.40 52.30 11.45
CA SER A 13 41.10 51.76 11.09
C SER A 13 41.17 51.03 9.73
N LEU A 14 41.22 49.73 9.75
CA LEU A 14 41.06 48.88 8.58
C LEU A 14 39.56 48.81 8.20
N ASN A 15 39.06 49.87 7.61
CA ASN A 15 37.73 49.93 6.97
C ASN A 15 37.91 50.04 5.48
N CYS A 16 38.31 48.98 4.82
CA CYS A 16 38.21 48.92 3.35
C CYS A 16 37.98 47.48 2.91
N GLY A 17 36.81 47.18 2.33
CA GLY A 17 36.61 45.98 1.54
C GLY A 17 35.51 44.99 1.94
N GLN A 18 34.76 45.14 3.03
CA GLN A 18 33.75 44.13 3.42
C GLN A 18 32.40 44.18 2.67
N ARG A 19 32.10 45.26 1.95
CA ARG A 19 30.79 45.40 1.24
C ARG A 19 30.63 44.42 0.06
N GLY A 20 31.72 44.09 -0.65
CA GLY A 20 31.69 43.12 -1.75
C GLY A 20 31.63 41.66 -1.29
N ALA A 21 32.36 41.34 -0.21
CA ALA A 21 32.37 39.97 0.34
C ALA A 21 31.00 39.57 0.91
N ALA A 22 30.32 40.47 1.62
CA ALA A 22 28.97 40.21 2.13
C ALA A 22 27.96 39.95 1.01
N LEU A 23 28.05 40.64 -0.10
CA LEU A 23 27.16 40.45 -1.26
C LEU A 23 27.43 39.12 -1.95
N LEU A 24 28.68 38.68 -2.07
CA LEU A 24 29.06 37.40 -2.61
C LEU A 24 28.55 36.25 -1.74
N VAL A 25 28.71 36.35 -0.40
CA VAL A 25 28.21 35.34 0.56
C VAL A 25 26.67 35.26 0.50
N PHE A 26 25.99 36.41 0.42
CA PHE A 26 24.53 36.46 0.28
C PHE A 26 24.05 35.79 -1.00
N MET A 27 24.69 36.08 -2.14
CA MET A 27 24.38 35.43 -3.42
C MET A 27 24.63 33.92 -3.39
N LEU A 28 25.70 33.48 -2.75
CA LEU A 28 26.02 32.05 -2.61
C LEU A 28 25.00 31.33 -1.71
N LEU A 29 24.56 31.93 -0.62
CA LEU A 29 23.51 31.37 0.23
C LEU A 29 22.17 31.32 -0.49
N LEU A 30 21.84 32.36 -1.27
CA LEU A 30 20.61 32.40 -2.05
C LEU A 30 20.59 31.34 -3.15
N THR A 31 21.69 31.14 -3.86
CA THR A 31 21.80 30.08 -4.89
C THR A 31 21.74 28.68 -4.27
N MET A 32 22.38 28.46 -3.11
CA MET A 32 22.27 27.19 -2.38
C MET A 32 20.85 26.91 -1.89
N SER A 33 20.14 27.93 -1.38
CA SER A 33 18.77 27.75 -0.91
C SER A 33 17.80 27.43 -2.05
N VAL A 34 17.95 28.10 -3.21
CA VAL A 34 17.16 27.81 -4.41
C VAL A 34 17.46 26.41 -4.94
N ALA A 35 18.73 26.01 -4.99
CA ALA A 35 19.11 24.68 -5.42
C ALA A 35 18.55 23.59 -4.48
N ALA A 36 18.62 23.78 -3.17
CA ALA A 36 18.04 22.87 -2.19
C ALA A 36 16.51 22.75 -2.35
N PHE A 37 15.82 23.87 -2.56
CA PHE A 37 14.37 23.89 -2.78
C PHE A 37 13.98 23.17 -4.08
N LEU A 38 14.72 23.36 -5.16
CA LEU A 38 14.46 22.65 -6.42
C LEU A 38 14.71 21.15 -6.30
N LEU A 39 15.79 20.73 -5.62
CA LEU A 39 16.10 19.30 -5.43
C LEU A 39 15.06 18.60 -4.57
N THR A 40 14.56 19.22 -3.50
CA THR A 40 13.51 18.65 -2.68
C THR A 40 12.17 18.58 -3.40
N GLY A 41 11.80 19.63 -4.15
CA GLY A 41 10.58 19.65 -4.96
C GLY A 41 10.56 18.58 -6.06
N MET A 42 11.66 18.39 -6.77
CA MET A 42 11.78 17.38 -7.82
C MET A 42 11.71 15.96 -7.28
N SER A 43 12.23 15.68 -6.08
CA SER A 43 12.21 14.34 -5.49
C SER A 43 10.80 13.92 -5.07
N GLN A 44 9.97 14.83 -4.60
CA GLN A 44 8.57 14.55 -4.25
C GLN A 44 7.71 14.35 -5.51
N PHE A 45 7.89 15.19 -6.52
CA PHE A 45 7.14 15.07 -7.77
C PHE A 45 7.44 13.77 -8.53
N SER A 46 8.69 13.32 -8.56
CA SER A 46 9.05 12.05 -9.19
C SER A 46 8.48 10.83 -8.45
N ARG A 47 8.38 10.88 -7.13
CA ARG A 47 7.73 9.82 -6.34
C ARG A 47 6.23 9.75 -6.59
N GLN A 48 5.55 10.88 -6.67
CA GLN A 48 4.11 10.93 -6.96
C GLN A 48 3.77 10.37 -8.35
N LEU A 49 4.63 10.59 -9.36
CA LEU A 49 4.41 10.05 -10.71
C LEU A 49 4.75 8.57 -10.82
N ALA A 50 5.75 8.07 -10.08
CA ALA A 50 6.15 6.67 -10.11
C ALA A 50 5.19 5.75 -9.32
N SER A 51 4.52 6.27 -8.29
CA SER A 51 3.65 5.51 -7.38
C SER A 51 2.50 4.77 -8.09
N PRO A 52 1.68 5.40 -8.96
CA PRO A 52 0.56 4.70 -9.60
C PRO A 52 1.01 3.56 -10.54
N PHE A 53 2.12 3.75 -11.26
CA PHE A 53 2.66 2.70 -12.14
C PHE A 53 3.20 1.52 -11.35
N HIS A 54 3.88 1.77 -10.24
CA HIS A 54 4.36 0.71 -9.37
C HIS A 54 3.19 -0.07 -8.76
N ASN A 55 2.20 0.62 -8.20
CA ASN A 55 1.04 -0.02 -7.59
C ASN A 55 0.26 -0.86 -8.61
N SER A 56 0.04 -0.34 -9.82
CA SER A 56 -0.65 -1.11 -10.87
C SER A 56 0.15 -2.35 -11.31
N ALA A 57 1.48 -2.27 -11.35
CA ALA A 57 2.33 -3.41 -11.70
C ALA A 57 2.28 -4.52 -10.64
N VAL A 58 2.44 -4.17 -9.35
CA VAL A 58 2.39 -5.17 -8.27
C VAL A 58 1.00 -5.77 -8.09
N LEU A 59 -0.07 -4.98 -8.29
CA LEU A 59 -1.45 -5.48 -8.28
C LEU A 59 -1.70 -6.44 -9.46
N ALA A 60 -1.18 -6.15 -10.65
CA ALA A 60 -1.30 -7.03 -11.81
C ALA A 60 -0.52 -8.34 -11.63
N GLU A 61 0.67 -8.29 -11.02
CA GLU A 61 1.45 -9.47 -10.67
C GLU A 61 0.70 -10.36 -9.68
N ALA A 62 0.18 -9.79 -8.57
CA ALA A 62 -0.60 -10.51 -7.58
C ALA A 62 -1.88 -11.11 -8.19
N LYS A 63 -2.60 -10.35 -9.02
CA LYS A 63 -3.80 -10.83 -9.74
C LYS A 63 -3.46 -12.03 -10.63
N THR A 64 -2.38 -11.94 -11.38
CA THR A 64 -1.93 -13.03 -12.27
C THR A 64 -1.61 -14.29 -11.48
N ALA A 65 -0.93 -14.16 -10.34
CA ALA A 65 -0.60 -15.28 -9.48
C ALA A 65 -1.85 -15.93 -8.86
N LEU A 66 -2.83 -15.14 -8.41
CA LEU A 66 -4.11 -15.66 -7.90
C LEU A 66 -4.89 -16.43 -8.96
N ILE A 67 -4.97 -15.91 -10.19
CA ILE A 67 -5.61 -16.60 -11.31
C ILE A 67 -4.87 -17.90 -11.65
N ALA A 68 -3.53 -17.88 -11.66
CA ALA A 68 -2.74 -19.08 -11.87
C ALA A 68 -2.94 -20.11 -10.76
N TYR A 69 -2.97 -19.68 -9.50
CA TYR A 69 -3.25 -20.54 -8.35
C TYR A 69 -4.61 -21.22 -8.49
N SER A 70 -5.67 -20.48 -8.86
CA SER A 70 -7.02 -21.04 -9.01
C SER A 70 -7.10 -22.15 -10.07
N ARG A 71 -6.27 -22.05 -11.11
CA ARG A 71 -6.20 -23.05 -12.20
C ARG A 71 -5.41 -24.30 -11.83
N LEU A 72 -4.53 -24.18 -10.85
CA LEU A 72 -3.66 -25.29 -10.40
C LEU A 72 -4.17 -25.97 -9.12
N SER A 73 -5.22 -25.39 -8.50
CA SER A 73 -5.54 -25.72 -7.11
C SER A 73 -6.02 -27.14 -6.85
N ASP A 74 -6.50 -27.90 -7.84
CA ASP A 74 -6.74 -29.34 -7.61
C ASP A 74 -6.86 -30.16 -8.90
N PRO A 75 -5.76 -30.53 -9.56
CA PRO A 75 -5.78 -31.36 -10.75
C PRO A 75 -6.25 -32.80 -10.45
N ASP A 76 -5.98 -33.31 -9.23
CA ASP A 76 -6.31 -34.68 -8.87
C ASP A 76 -7.80 -34.86 -8.58
N LEU A 77 -8.43 -33.91 -7.90
CA LEU A 77 -9.84 -33.95 -7.59
C LEU A 77 -10.70 -33.72 -8.86
N SER A 78 -10.26 -32.84 -9.76
CA SER A 78 -10.92 -32.61 -11.04
C SER A 78 -10.86 -33.83 -11.97
N SER A 79 -9.76 -34.58 -11.94
CA SER A 79 -9.61 -35.81 -12.74
C SER A 79 -10.48 -36.97 -12.24
N GLN A 80 -10.74 -37.05 -10.93
CA GLN A 80 -11.56 -38.10 -10.32
C GLN A 80 -13.07 -37.83 -10.43
N THR A 81 -13.47 -36.60 -10.38
CA THR A 81 -14.90 -36.21 -10.32
C THR A 81 -15.44 -35.61 -11.62
N GLY A 82 -14.57 -35.25 -12.57
CA GLY A 82 -14.94 -34.51 -13.79
C GLY A 82 -15.42 -33.08 -13.52
N LEU A 83 -15.23 -32.57 -12.30
CA LEU A 83 -15.65 -31.25 -11.85
C LEU A 83 -14.44 -30.31 -11.79
N ASN A 84 -14.57 -29.12 -12.33
CA ASN A 84 -13.52 -28.10 -12.25
C ASN A 84 -13.62 -27.37 -10.91
N TYR A 85 -12.72 -27.71 -9.97
CA TYR A 85 -12.56 -26.96 -8.75
C TYR A 85 -11.65 -25.77 -9.03
N ARG A 86 -12.17 -24.57 -8.85
CA ARG A 86 -11.40 -23.34 -8.97
C ARG A 86 -11.60 -22.55 -7.69
N TYR A 87 -10.63 -22.57 -6.82
CA TYR A 87 -10.65 -21.81 -5.60
C TYR A 87 -9.40 -20.95 -5.46
N LEU A 88 -9.56 -19.87 -4.73
CA LEU A 88 -8.50 -18.93 -4.38
C LEU A 88 -7.99 -19.26 -2.98
N PRO A 89 -6.73 -18.91 -2.65
CA PRO A 89 -6.20 -19.13 -1.31
C PRO A 89 -6.95 -18.28 -0.30
N CYS A 90 -6.98 -18.71 0.94
CA CYS A 90 -7.43 -17.88 2.04
C CYS A 90 -6.46 -16.71 2.25
N PRO A 91 -6.93 -15.52 2.69
CA PRO A 91 -6.06 -14.44 3.09
C PRO A 91 -5.16 -14.87 4.26
N ASP A 92 -3.95 -14.36 4.28
CA ASP A 92 -3.02 -14.46 5.38
C ASP A 92 -3.47 -13.49 6.50
N GLN A 93 -3.69 -13.98 7.71
CA GLN A 93 -4.18 -13.17 8.84
C GLN A 93 -3.12 -12.87 9.90
N ASP A 94 -2.03 -13.62 9.89
CA ASP A 94 -0.94 -13.43 10.84
C ASP A 94 0.36 -12.90 10.23
N GLY A 95 0.34 -12.60 8.93
CA GLY A 95 1.42 -11.91 8.23
C GLY A 95 2.65 -12.78 7.94
N ASP A 96 2.53 -14.11 8.02
CA ASP A 96 3.62 -15.03 7.73
C ASP A 96 3.78 -15.34 6.23
N GLY A 97 2.82 -14.90 5.41
CA GLY A 97 2.79 -15.07 3.95
C GLY A 97 2.10 -16.34 3.50
N LEU A 98 1.62 -17.18 4.41
CA LEU A 98 0.90 -18.39 4.08
C LEU A 98 -0.62 -18.17 4.07
N ALA A 99 -1.31 -18.94 3.27
CA ALA A 99 -2.77 -18.93 3.28
C ALA A 99 -3.28 -19.65 4.52
N GLU A 100 -4.24 -19.04 5.21
CA GLU A 100 -4.91 -19.66 6.34
C GLU A 100 -5.66 -20.94 5.94
N SER A 101 -5.68 -21.93 6.84
CA SER A 101 -6.43 -23.16 6.60
C SER A 101 -6.93 -23.77 7.93
N PRO A 102 -8.26 -23.80 8.14
CA PRO A 102 -9.34 -23.22 7.36
C PRO A 102 -9.55 -21.72 7.64
N CYS A 103 -10.05 -20.96 6.68
CA CYS A 103 -10.38 -19.54 6.88
C CYS A 103 -11.90 -19.26 7.02
N GLY A 104 -12.63 -20.23 7.57
CA GLY A 104 -14.07 -20.10 7.81
C GLY A 104 -14.94 -20.19 6.56
N SER A 105 -16.25 -20.02 6.72
CA SER A 105 -17.26 -20.16 5.64
C SER A 105 -17.73 -18.85 5.04
N SER A 106 -17.47 -17.71 5.67
CA SER A 106 -17.84 -16.36 5.16
C SER A 106 -16.69 -15.76 4.36
N SER A 107 -16.98 -14.75 3.55
CA SER A 107 -15.95 -13.95 2.86
C SER A 107 -14.90 -13.45 3.84
N ALA A 108 -13.66 -13.38 3.41
CA ALA A 108 -12.52 -13.10 4.27
C ALA A 108 -11.61 -12.02 3.66
N GLU A 109 -10.96 -11.26 4.53
CA GLU A 109 -9.98 -10.24 4.19
C GLU A 109 -8.74 -10.41 5.08
N GLY A 110 -7.56 -10.10 4.56
CA GLY A 110 -6.27 -10.17 5.24
C GLY A 110 -5.13 -9.70 4.34
N TRP A 111 -3.92 -10.14 4.62
CA TRP A 111 -2.78 -9.94 3.76
C TRP A 111 -2.81 -10.87 2.55
N LEU A 112 -2.13 -10.46 1.48
CA LEU A 112 -1.90 -11.36 0.35
C LEU A 112 -1.03 -12.53 0.80
N PRO A 113 -1.45 -13.81 0.64
CA PRO A 113 -0.66 -14.98 1.02
C PRO A 113 0.45 -15.25 -0.01
N TRP A 114 1.41 -14.35 -0.06
CA TRP A 114 2.44 -14.29 -1.11
C TRP A 114 3.30 -15.56 -1.17
N MET A 115 3.60 -16.18 -0.03
CA MET A 115 4.38 -17.42 0.03
C MET A 115 3.59 -18.59 -0.56
N SER A 116 2.30 -18.71 -0.25
CA SER A 116 1.42 -19.72 -0.84
C SER A 116 1.25 -19.55 -2.35
N LEU A 117 1.43 -18.32 -2.85
CA LEU A 117 1.39 -18.01 -4.28
C LEU A 117 2.75 -18.18 -4.98
N GLY A 118 3.82 -18.51 -4.24
CA GLY A 118 5.18 -18.61 -4.75
C GLY A 118 5.80 -17.27 -5.16
N LEU A 119 5.33 -16.18 -4.56
CA LEU A 119 5.79 -14.82 -4.81
C LEU A 119 6.75 -14.34 -3.71
N PRO A 120 7.57 -13.33 -3.96
CA PRO A 120 8.15 -12.53 -2.88
C PRO A 120 7.06 -11.66 -2.22
N PRO A 121 7.29 -11.11 -1.02
CA PRO A 121 6.34 -10.19 -0.38
C PRO A 121 6.17 -8.93 -1.23
N LEU A 122 5.06 -8.86 -1.95
CA LEU A 122 4.73 -7.72 -2.82
C LEU A 122 4.34 -6.51 -1.97
N ARG A 123 4.93 -5.36 -2.30
CA ARG A 123 4.71 -4.10 -1.61
C ARG A 123 4.32 -3.01 -2.60
N ASP A 124 3.46 -2.12 -2.15
CA ASP A 124 3.11 -0.93 -2.90
C ASP A 124 4.24 0.13 -2.89
N ALA A 125 4.03 1.25 -3.53
CA ALA A 125 5.00 2.33 -3.60
C ALA A 125 5.30 3.01 -2.24
N SER A 126 4.44 2.84 -1.24
CA SER A 126 4.66 3.30 0.13
C SER A 126 5.48 2.31 0.96
N GLY A 127 5.69 1.10 0.45
CA GLY A 127 6.33 -0.01 1.15
C GLY A 127 5.36 -0.87 1.96
N SER A 128 4.05 -0.61 1.90
CA SER A 128 3.03 -1.42 2.54
C SER A 128 2.79 -2.71 1.76
N CYS A 129 2.59 -3.83 2.47
CA CYS A 129 2.19 -5.08 1.83
C CYS A 129 0.79 -4.99 1.23
N LEU A 130 0.53 -5.78 0.19
CA LEU A 130 -0.77 -5.85 -0.42
C LEU A 130 -1.78 -6.54 0.50
N ARG A 131 -3.01 -6.03 0.50
CA ARG A 131 -4.14 -6.68 1.16
C ARG A 131 -5.01 -7.39 0.13
N TYR A 132 -5.78 -8.35 0.61
CA TYR A 132 -6.52 -9.26 -0.23
C TYR A 132 -7.84 -9.65 0.43
N ALA A 133 -8.93 -9.54 -0.32
CA ALA A 133 -10.24 -10.02 0.08
C ALA A 133 -10.74 -11.09 -0.90
N VAL A 134 -11.38 -12.14 -0.38
CA VAL A 134 -11.91 -13.25 -1.18
C VAL A 134 -13.33 -13.58 -0.76
N SER A 135 -14.21 -13.78 -1.75
CA SER A 135 -15.59 -14.20 -1.60
C SER A 135 -15.70 -15.62 -1.04
N ALA A 136 -16.69 -15.84 -0.18
CA ALA A 136 -16.93 -17.12 0.47
C ALA A 136 -17.03 -18.30 -0.53
N ALA A 137 -17.69 -18.07 -1.67
CA ALA A 137 -17.90 -19.11 -2.68
C ALA A 137 -16.61 -19.55 -3.41
N TYR A 138 -15.54 -18.78 -3.30
CA TYR A 138 -14.31 -18.99 -4.07
C TYR A 138 -13.09 -19.32 -3.25
N LYS A 139 -13.24 -19.64 -1.98
CA LYS A 139 -12.13 -20.03 -1.12
C LYS A 139 -12.33 -21.42 -0.50
N LEU A 140 -11.27 -22.03 -0.01
CA LEU A 140 -11.32 -23.30 0.71
C LEU A 140 -11.98 -23.07 2.08
N GLY A 141 -13.22 -23.50 2.24
CA GLY A 141 -13.97 -23.39 3.49
C GLY A 141 -13.73 -24.57 4.43
N ALA A 142 -14.36 -24.52 5.62
CA ALA A 142 -14.30 -25.60 6.62
C ALA A 142 -14.85 -26.96 6.14
N SER A 143 -15.64 -26.96 5.06
CA SER A 143 -16.29 -28.17 4.49
C SER A 143 -15.59 -28.72 3.24
N GLY A 144 -14.40 -28.23 2.92
CA GLY A 144 -13.66 -28.61 1.70
C GLY A 144 -13.78 -27.57 0.57
N PRO A 145 -13.18 -27.84 -0.60
CA PRO A 145 -13.20 -26.92 -1.72
C PRO A 145 -14.63 -26.69 -2.23
N PRO A 146 -15.00 -25.46 -2.60
CA PRO A 146 -16.30 -25.18 -3.14
C PRO A 146 -16.48 -25.89 -4.49
N LEU A 147 -17.60 -26.57 -4.66
CA LEU A 147 -17.98 -27.21 -5.90
C LEU A 147 -18.52 -26.14 -6.85
N ILE A 148 -17.70 -25.63 -7.75
CA ILE A 148 -18.12 -24.64 -8.73
C ILE A 148 -18.62 -25.36 -9.97
N THR A 149 -19.89 -25.78 -9.96
CA THR A 149 -20.56 -26.38 -11.13
C THR A 149 -21.04 -25.35 -12.14
N ALA A 150 -21.25 -24.11 -11.69
CA ALA A 150 -21.44 -22.91 -12.49
C ALA A 150 -20.68 -21.79 -11.79
N LEU A 151 -19.97 -20.94 -12.51
CA LEU A 151 -19.22 -19.81 -11.93
C LEU A 151 -20.21 -18.77 -11.38
N PRO A 152 -20.68 -18.87 -10.10
CA PRO A 152 -21.54 -17.85 -9.53
C PRO A 152 -20.78 -16.53 -9.45
N GLY A 153 -21.49 -15.42 -9.40
CA GLY A 153 -20.86 -14.16 -9.01
C GLY A 153 -20.29 -14.27 -7.59
N GLY A 154 -19.23 -13.53 -7.30
CA GLY A 154 -18.73 -13.37 -5.94
C GLY A 154 -19.64 -12.48 -5.08
N ASP A 155 -19.32 -12.36 -3.80
CA ASP A 155 -20.13 -11.61 -2.82
C ASP A 155 -19.85 -10.10 -2.86
N PHE A 156 -18.81 -9.66 -3.57
CA PHE A 156 -18.34 -8.29 -3.46
C PHE A 156 -18.93 -7.37 -4.52
N THR A 157 -19.08 -6.10 -4.13
CA THR A 157 -19.49 -5.01 -4.99
C THR A 157 -18.39 -3.95 -5.03
N LEU A 158 -17.99 -3.57 -6.24
CA LEU A 158 -17.05 -2.48 -6.46
C LEU A 158 -17.79 -1.22 -6.89
N ASN A 159 -17.51 -0.13 -6.19
CA ASN A 159 -18.09 1.18 -6.42
C ASN A 159 -17.02 2.18 -6.88
N ASN A 160 -17.47 3.27 -7.48
CA ASN A 160 -16.72 4.52 -7.64
C ASN A 160 -17.57 5.69 -7.11
N ALA A 161 -17.13 6.93 -7.33
CA ALA A 161 -17.86 8.11 -6.91
C ALA A 161 -19.27 8.23 -7.55
N ASP A 162 -19.49 7.61 -8.71
CA ASP A 162 -20.74 7.68 -9.47
C ASP A 162 -21.69 6.51 -9.14
N GLY A 163 -21.25 5.51 -8.38
CA GLY A 163 -22.04 4.35 -7.97
C GLY A 163 -21.38 3.01 -8.24
N ILE A 164 -22.17 1.96 -8.45
CA ILE A 164 -21.67 0.59 -8.63
C ILE A 164 -21.04 0.45 -10.03
N ILE A 165 -19.75 0.06 -10.05
CA ILE A 165 -19.03 -0.28 -11.29
C ILE A 165 -19.24 -1.77 -11.65
N SER A 166 -19.13 -2.65 -10.63
CA SER A 166 -19.21 -4.09 -10.82
C SER A 166 -19.77 -4.77 -9.58
N GLY A 167 -20.74 -5.66 -9.78
CA GLY A 167 -21.20 -6.61 -8.77
C GLY A 167 -20.70 -8.01 -9.09
N GLY A 168 -20.81 -8.92 -8.12
CA GLY A 168 -20.38 -10.30 -8.29
C GLY A 168 -18.86 -10.47 -8.39
N VAL A 169 -18.10 -9.56 -7.78
CA VAL A 169 -16.65 -9.61 -7.73
C VAL A 169 -16.20 -10.74 -6.80
N VAL A 170 -15.28 -11.56 -7.26
CA VAL A 170 -14.80 -12.76 -6.58
C VAL A 170 -13.72 -12.44 -5.56
N ALA A 171 -12.81 -11.59 -5.94
CA ALA A 171 -11.72 -11.17 -5.07
C ALA A 171 -11.30 -9.73 -5.38
N VAL A 172 -10.72 -9.07 -4.38
CA VAL A 172 -10.17 -7.72 -4.52
C VAL A 172 -8.78 -7.69 -3.90
N LEU A 173 -7.86 -7.09 -4.61
CA LEU A 173 -6.49 -6.80 -4.19
C LEU A 173 -6.35 -5.32 -3.94
N PHE A 174 -5.67 -4.95 -2.86
CA PHE A 174 -5.45 -3.57 -2.47
C PHE A 174 -3.97 -3.27 -2.32
N ALA A 175 -3.55 -2.14 -2.83
CA ALA A 175 -2.31 -1.46 -2.50
C ALA A 175 -2.67 -0.26 -1.60
N PRO A 176 -2.45 -0.35 -0.29
CA PRO A 176 -3.00 0.59 0.70
C PRO A 176 -2.47 2.02 0.61
N GLY A 177 -1.36 2.24 -0.08
CA GLY A 177 -0.70 3.54 -0.10
C GLY A 177 -0.09 3.96 1.23
N GLU A 178 0.20 5.24 1.39
CA GLU A 178 0.70 5.81 2.65
C GLU A 178 -0.42 5.86 3.71
N SER A 179 -0.03 5.85 5.01
CA SER A 179 -1.03 5.96 6.08
C SER A 179 -1.71 7.33 6.05
N VAL A 180 -3.03 7.33 6.11
CA VAL A 180 -3.84 8.55 6.22
C VAL A 180 -4.21 8.86 7.67
N ALA A 181 -4.82 10.03 7.90
CA ALA A 181 -5.24 10.45 9.24
C ALA A 181 -6.20 9.42 9.86
N GLY A 182 -5.91 8.99 11.09
CA GLY A 182 -6.68 7.99 11.82
C GLY A 182 -6.16 6.56 11.71
N GLN A 183 -5.29 6.26 10.74
CA GLN A 183 -4.61 4.97 10.65
C GLN A 183 -3.38 4.92 11.55
N SER A 184 -3.18 3.80 12.24
CA SER A 184 -2.04 3.55 13.11
C SER A 184 -1.19 2.41 12.55
N ARG A 185 -0.31 2.72 11.60
CA ARG A 185 0.67 1.78 11.05
C ARG A 185 2.01 1.85 11.80
N GLY A 186 2.00 2.25 13.08
CA GLY A 186 3.15 2.61 13.90
C GLY A 186 4.22 1.55 14.15
N PHE A 187 4.25 0.55 13.31
CA PHE A 187 5.25 -0.50 13.33
C PHE A 187 5.93 -0.55 11.98
N ALA A 188 7.18 -0.13 11.95
CA ALA A 188 8.02 -0.48 10.83
C ALA A 188 7.87 -1.99 10.60
N MET A 189 7.45 -2.39 9.41
CA MET A 189 7.57 -3.77 8.97
C MET A 189 9.08 -4.03 8.87
N ASN A 190 9.67 -4.47 9.98
CA ASN A 190 11.11 -4.48 10.17
C ASN A 190 11.81 -5.61 9.43
N THR A 191 11.04 -6.52 8.82
CA THR A 191 11.60 -7.60 8.04
C THR A 191 11.13 -7.48 6.59
N ALA A 192 12.05 -7.66 5.66
CA ALA A 192 11.73 -7.67 4.22
C ALA A 192 10.79 -8.82 3.83
N THR A 193 10.50 -9.73 4.75
CA THR A 193 9.78 -10.99 4.53
C THR A 193 8.44 -11.09 5.25
N GLU A 194 8.08 -10.14 6.15
CA GLU A 194 6.85 -10.22 6.92
C GLU A 194 5.89 -9.08 6.57
N CYS A 195 4.61 -9.41 6.50
CA CYS A 195 3.52 -8.48 6.29
C CYS A 195 2.62 -8.54 7.53
N GLY A 196 2.67 -7.54 8.41
CA GLY A 196 1.83 -7.54 9.61
C GLY A 196 2.51 -8.13 10.85
N SER A 197 1.79 -8.92 11.62
CA SER A 197 2.22 -9.52 12.88
C SER A 197 1.78 -10.97 12.96
N THR A 198 2.65 -11.85 13.47
CA THR A 198 2.33 -13.25 13.74
C THR A 198 1.26 -13.46 14.82
N VAL A 199 0.77 -12.39 15.43
CA VAL A 199 -0.39 -12.42 16.33
C VAL A 199 -1.62 -11.97 15.55
N ILE A 200 -2.51 -12.89 15.21
CA ILE A 200 -3.70 -12.71 14.34
C ILE A 200 -4.54 -11.49 14.76
N LEU A 201 -4.81 -11.30 16.05
CA LEU A 201 -5.61 -10.19 16.59
C LEU A 201 -4.77 -8.94 16.90
N SER A 202 -3.56 -8.83 16.37
CA SER A 202 -2.76 -7.64 16.53
C SER A 202 -3.34 -6.46 15.74
N ASP A 203 -3.24 -5.24 16.31
CA ASP A 203 -3.58 -4.00 15.60
C ASP A 203 -2.83 -3.85 14.27
N LYS A 204 -1.67 -4.52 14.13
CA LYS A 204 -0.88 -4.57 12.89
C LYS A 204 -1.59 -5.29 11.74
N ASN A 205 -2.56 -6.14 12.03
CA ASN A 205 -3.30 -6.92 11.04
C ASN A 205 -4.67 -6.32 10.72
N LEU A 206 -5.13 -5.33 11.49
CA LEU A 206 -6.44 -4.69 11.27
C LEU A 206 -6.49 -3.99 9.92
N ALA A 207 -7.47 -4.34 9.10
CA ALA A 207 -7.70 -3.73 7.80
C ALA A 207 -7.87 -2.20 7.88
N SER A 208 -8.58 -1.70 8.89
CA SER A 208 -8.82 -0.27 9.11
C SER A 208 -7.56 0.58 9.34
N ASN A 209 -6.42 -0.05 9.66
CA ASN A 209 -5.14 0.65 9.73
C ASN A 209 -4.46 0.81 8.36
N TYR A 210 -5.02 0.22 7.32
CA TYR A 210 -4.42 0.18 5.98
C TYR A 210 -5.36 0.66 4.89
N LEU A 211 -6.64 0.36 5.00
CA LEU A 211 -7.64 0.65 3.98
C LEU A 211 -8.49 1.85 4.37
N ASP A 212 -8.91 2.60 3.37
CA ASP A 212 -9.53 3.91 3.50
C ASP A 212 -11.05 3.84 3.36
N THR A 213 -11.71 4.87 3.87
CA THR A 213 -13.15 5.09 3.70
C THR A 213 -13.38 6.29 2.80
N LEU A 214 -14.23 6.14 1.79
CA LEU A 214 -14.64 7.24 0.92
C LEU A 214 -16.13 7.16 0.60
N ALA A 215 -16.82 8.30 0.61
CA ALA A 215 -18.25 8.41 0.27
C ALA A 215 -19.15 7.42 1.06
N GLY A 216 -18.78 7.10 2.30
CA GLY A 216 -19.52 6.17 3.16
C GLY A 216 -19.28 4.68 2.86
N VAL A 217 -18.37 4.35 1.94
CA VAL A 217 -17.90 2.98 1.69
C VAL A 217 -16.52 2.82 2.34
N ASP A 218 -16.38 1.82 3.18
CA ASP A 218 -15.16 1.49 3.91
C ASP A 218 -14.49 0.27 3.25
N ASN A 219 -13.31 0.46 2.66
CA ASN A 219 -12.55 -0.63 2.06
C ASN A 219 -12.05 -1.66 3.07
N ALA A 220 -12.05 -1.32 4.36
CA ALA A 220 -11.74 -2.27 5.43
C ALA A 220 -12.95 -3.15 5.83
N ALA A 221 -14.15 -2.87 5.30
CA ALA A 221 -15.38 -3.56 5.66
C ALA A 221 -16.00 -4.29 4.45
N LEU A 222 -16.15 -5.63 4.59
CA LEU A 222 -16.84 -6.44 3.60
C LEU A 222 -18.36 -6.15 3.59
N PRO A 223 -19.07 -6.27 2.46
CA PRO A 223 -18.63 -6.76 1.15
C PRO A 223 -18.46 -5.67 0.09
N ASN A 224 -18.52 -4.39 0.45
CA ASN A 224 -18.55 -3.29 -0.50
C ASN A 224 -17.21 -2.56 -0.51
N PHE A 225 -16.69 -2.31 -1.70
CA PHE A 225 -15.42 -1.63 -1.89
C PHE A 225 -15.58 -0.41 -2.81
N ILE A 226 -14.69 0.56 -2.68
CA ILE A 226 -14.67 1.76 -3.51
C ILE A 226 -13.29 1.99 -4.11
N THR A 227 -13.28 2.42 -5.37
CA THR A 227 -12.09 2.91 -6.06
C THR A 227 -12.27 4.37 -6.45
N ALA A 228 -11.24 5.16 -6.24
CA ALA A 228 -11.21 6.56 -6.63
C ALA A 228 -9.77 7.00 -6.92
N PRO A 229 -9.57 8.13 -7.61
CA PRO A 229 -8.28 8.78 -7.65
C PRO A 229 -7.80 9.13 -6.24
N THR A 230 -6.48 9.12 -6.03
CA THR A 230 -5.90 9.53 -4.75
C THR A 230 -6.31 10.96 -4.38
N VAL A 231 -6.91 11.11 -3.22
CA VAL A 231 -7.31 12.40 -2.64
C VAL A 231 -6.57 12.57 -1.34
N LEU A 232 -5.75 13.60 -1.23
CA LEU A 232 -5.03 13.97 -0.02
C LEU A 232 -5.49 15.35 0.42
N ASP A 233 -6.59 15.41 1.16
CA ASP A 233 -7.11 16.64 1.75
C ASP A 233 -7.14 16.52 3.28
N MET A 234 -7.18 17.66 3.99
CA MET A 234 -7.18 17.69 5.46
C MET A 234 -8.42 17.02 6.08
N SER A 235 -9.52 16.90 5.33
CA SER A 235 -10.78 16.36 5.81
C SER A 235 -11.14 14.99 5.24
N THR A 236 -10.59 14.64 4.09
CA THR A 236 -10.90 13.40 3.39
C THR A 236 -9.67 12.94 2.64
N SER A 237 -9.01 11.92 3.16
CA SER A 237 -7.84 11.33 2.51
C SER A 237 -8.20 9.93 2.03
N PHE A 238 -7.92 9.65 0.75
CA PHE A 238 -8.12 8.37 0.12
C PHE A 238 -6.96 8.07 -0.83
N ASN A 239 -6.29 6.93 -0.63
CA ASN A 239 -5.15 6.58 -1.47
C ASN A 239 -5.10 5.09 -1.82
N ASP A 240 -6.11 4.32 -1.47
CA ASP A 240 -6.21 2.91 -1.84
C ASP A 240 -6.22 2.76 -3.37
N ASN A 241 -5.29 1.95 -3.88
CA ASN A 241 -5.36 1.45 -5.24
C ASN A 241 -5.83 0.01 -5.19
N LEU A 242 -6.81 -0.36 -6.00
CA LEU A 242 -7.32 -1.71 -5.98
C LEU A 242 -7.52 -2.29 -7.39
N THR A 243 -7.55 -3.62 -7.47
CA THR A 243 -7.96 -4.36 -8.65
C THR A 243 -8.86 -5.53 -8.27
N ALA A 244 -9.87 -5.77 -9.08
CA ALA A 244 -10.85 -6.84 -8.87
C ALA A 244 -10.56 -8.06 -9.74
N ILE A 245 -11.01 -9.23 -9.27
CA ILE A 245 -11.04 -10.49 -10.03
C ILE A 245 -12.51 -10.88 -10.20
N LEU A 246 -12.89 -11.10 -11.43
CA LEU A 246 -14.23 -11.57 -11.80
C LEU A 246 -14.24 -13.09 -12.01
N SER A 247 -15.40 -13.73 -11.87
CA SER A 247 -15.54 -15.16 -12.11
C SER A 247 -15.17 -15.59 -13.54
N SER A 248 -15.35 -14.69 -14.52
CA SER A 248 -14.96 -14.93 -15.91
C SER A 248 -13.46 -14.99 -16.16
N GLU A 249 -12.64 -14.54 -15.20
CA GLU A 249 -11.17 -14.52 -15.29
C GLU A 249 -10.52 -15.79 -14.70
N LEU A 250 -11.25 -16.53 -13.88
CA LEU A 250 -10.85 -17.81 -13.26
C LEU A 250 -11.19 -19.02 -14.16
#